data_e50591d742a63c06efa36066ea5e6019
#
_entry.id   e50591d742a63c06efa36066ea5e6019
#
_cell.length_a   1.000
_cell.length_b   1.000
_cell.length_c   1.000
_cell.angle_alpha   90.00
_cell.angle_beta   90.00
_cell.angle_gamma   90.00
#
_symmetry.space_group_name_H-M   'P 1'
#
loop_
_entity.id
_entity.type
_entity.pdbx_description
1 polymer ?
#
loop_
_entity_poly.entity_id
_entity_poly.type
_entity_poly.pdbx_seq_one_letter_code
_entity_poly.pdbx_strand_id
1 'polypeptide(L)'
;MEMRAKAKVPLLIGTAGTCGTKSSVEWMLKITKEIAKENKEKLKIVTLKTDLSNEFVLEKYKSGKIKPLEGAPKINEDIINNCSNIVALAGVEQIQKAINTKADIIISGRSTDTAIIASLPIYHGLNIALSLIHI
;
A
#
# COMPACT_ATOMS: atom_id res chain seq x y z
N MET A 1 17.46 0.53 -6.50
CA MET A 1 17.61 -0.93 -6.60
C MET A 1 18.99 -1.41 -6.20
N GLU A 2 20.07 -0.78 -6.64
CA GLU A 2 21.45 -1.15 -6.32
C GLU A 2 21.74 -1.25 -4.82
N MET A 3 21.36 -0.25 -4.01
CA MET A 3 21.55 -0.27 -2.56
C MET A 3 20.85 -1.43 -1.88
N ARG A 4 19.61 -1.77 -2.33
CA ARG A 4 18.89 -2.95 -1.85
C ARG A 4 19.68 -4.23 -2.11
N ALA A 5 20.18 -4.39 -3.33
CA ALA A 5 20.95 -5.58 -3.71
C ALA A 5 22.23 -5.73 -2.86
N LYS A 6 22.97 -4.64 -2.63
CA LYS A 6 24.15 -4.63 -1.76
C LYS A 6 23.81 -4.97 -0.30
N ALA A 7 22.72 -4.41 0.22
CA ALA A 7 22.30 -4.64 1.60
C ALA A 7 21.54 -5.97 1.81
N LYS A 8 21.13 -6.65 0.73
CA LYS A 8 20.33 -7.88 0.75
C LYS A 8 19.03 -7.74 1.55
N VAL A 9 18.38 -6.59 1.43
CA VAL A 9 17.10 -6.29 2.10
C VAL A 9 16.00 -6.03 1.06
N PRO A 10 14.71 -6.24 1.40
CA PRO A 10 13.63 -5.86 0.51
C PRO A 10 13.53 -4.34 0.36
N LEU A 11 13.06 -3.86 -0.79
CA LEU A 11 12.66 -2.48 -1.01
C LEU A 11 11.15 -2.36 -0.89
N LEU A 12 10.70 -1.53 0.04
CA LEU A 12 9.27 -1.19 0.21
C LEU A 12 9.02 0.20 -0.39
N ILE A 13 8.08 0.28 -1.30
CA ILE A 13 7.64 1.52 -1.94
C ILE A 13 6.17 1.73 -1.58
N GLY A 14 5.85 2.83 -0.95
CA GLY A 14 4.48 3.24 -0.61
C GLY A 14 4.43 4.73 -0.27
N THR A 15 3.40 5.42 -0.53
CA THR A 15 2.25 5.13 -1.38
C THR A 15 2.61 5.34 -2.85
N ALA A 16 2.41 4.34 -3.71
CA ALA A 16 2.82 4.44 -5.11
C ALA A 16 2.10 5.59 -5.83
N GLY A 17 2.87 6.47 -6.49
CA GLY A 17 2.36 7.62 -7.24
C GLY A 17 1.53 8.59 -6.40
N THR A 18 1.86 8.77 -5.12
CA THR A 18 1.23 9.68 -4.16
C THR A 18 -0.21 9.29 -3.77
N CYS A 19 -1.08 9.00 -4.73
CA CYS A 19 -2.48 8.63 -4.48
C CYS A 19 -2.69 7.13 -4.20
N GLY A 20 -1.78 6.27 -4.65
CA GLY A 20 -1.82 4.83 -4.37
C GLY A 20 -2.92 4.06 -5.10
N THR A 21 -3.45 4.59 -6.20
CA THR A 21 -4.43 3.89 -7.05
C THR A 21 -3.79 2.72 -7.79
N LYS A 22 -4.63 1.81 -8.28
CA LYS A 22 -4.20 0.68 -9.12
C LYS A 22 -3.33 1.15 -10.29
N SER A 23 -3.73 2.21 -10.98
CA SER A 23 -2.96 2.78 -12.10
C SER A 23 -1.58 3.26 -11.67
N SER A 24 -1.47 3.89 -10.50
CA SER A 24 -0.20 4.34 -9.93
C SER A 24 0.72 3.18 -9.57
N VAL A 25 0.15 2.10 -9.00
CA VAL A 25 0.90 0.87 -8.70
C VAL A 25 1.40 0.21 -9.99
N GLU A 26 0.56 0.13 -11.02
CA GLU A 26 0.93 -0.44 -12.32
C GLU A 26 1.99 0.39 -13.05
N TRP A 27 1.89 1.70 -12.98
CA TRP A 27 2.92 2.61 -13.50
C TRP A 27 4.27 2.41 -12.79
N MET A 28 4.29 2.38 -11.47
CA MET A 28 5.50 2.12 -10.70
C MET A 28 6.08 0.73 -10.97
N LEU A 29 5.21 -0.28 -11.11
CA LEU A 29 5.62 -1.64 -11.48
C LEU A 29 6.28 -1.67 -12.86
N LYS A 30 5.76 -0.92 -13.84
CA LYS A 30 6.34 -0.82 -15.18
C LYS A 30 7.77 -0.26 -15.10
N ILE A 31 7.95 0.87 -14.43
CA ILE A 31 9.28 1.48 -14.21
C ILE A 31 10.23 0.50 -13.53
N THR A 32 9.75 -0.17 -12.47
CA THR A 32 10.58 -1.14 -11.72
C THR A 32 11.04 -2.30 -12.61
N LYS A 33 10.16 -2.80 -13.49
CA LYS A 33 10.51 -3.87 -14.44
C LYS A 33 11.50 -3.39 -15.51
N GLU A 34 11.37 -2.18 -15.99
CA GLU A 34 12.31 -1.58 -16.97
C GLU A 34 13.71 -1.48 -16.36
N ILE A 35 13.82 -0.92 -15.14
CA ILE A 35 15.11 -0.81 -14.43
C ILE A 35 15.71 -2.21 -14.14
N ALA A 36 14.88 -3.18 -13.74
CA ALA A 36 15.36 -4.54 -13.50
C ALA A 36 15.93 -5.18 -14.78
N LYS A 37 15.27 -4.93 -15.94
CA LYS A 37 15.74 -5.40 -17.24
C LYS A 37 17.06 -4.75 -17.64
N GLU A 38 17.19 -3.43 -17.49
CA GLU A 38 18.42 -2.68 -17.77
C GLU A 38 19.59 -3.21 -16.94
N ASN A 39 19.35 -3.46 -15.64
CA ASN A 39 20.35 -3.99 -14.72
C ASN A 39 20.56 -5.51 -14.84
N LYS A 40 19.82 -6.20 -15.73
CA LYS A 40 19.83 -7.67 -15.87
C LYS A 40 19.53 -8.41 -14.56
N GLU A 41 18.71 -7.81 -13.70
CA GLU A 41 18.31 -8.38 -12.41
C GLU A 41 17.06 -9.25 -12.55
N LYS A 42 17.08 -10.43 -11.91
CA LYS A 42 15.87 -11.25 -11.70
C LYS A 42 15.30 -10.96 -10.33
N LEU A 43 14.16 -10.30 -10.28
CA LEU A 43 13.55 -9.84 -9.04
C LEU A 43 12.14 -10.43 -8.86
N LYS A 44 11.83 -10.80 -7.63
CA LYS A 44 10.47 -11.10 -7.21
C LYS A 44 9.81 -9.81 -6.75
N ILE A 45 8.82 -9.35 -7.51
CA ILE A 45 8.08 -8.11 -7.22
C ILE A 45 6.67 -8.47 -6.77
N VAL A 46 6.22 -7.89 -5.67
CA VAL A 46 4.85 -8.01 -5.16
C VAL A 46 4.19 -6.64 -5.16
N THR A 47 2.94 -6.59 -5.59
CA THR A 47 2.13 -5.38 -5.54
C THR A 47 0.95 -5.55 -4.58
N LEU A 48 0.69 -4.53 -3.76
CA LEU A 48 -0.51 -4.42 -2.95
C LEU A 48 -1.43 -3.39 -3.62
N LYS A 49 -2.57 -3.85 -4.12
CA LYS A 49 -3.61 -2.98 -4.68
C LYS A 49 -4.66 -2.75 -3.61
N THR A 50 -4.98 -1.50 -3.35
CA THR A 50 -5.89 -1.08 -2.28
C THR A 50 -7.15 -0.41 -2.80
N ASP A 51 -7.38 -0.52 -4.10
CA ASP A 51 -8.57 0.01 -4.76
C ASP A 51 -9.81 -0.80 -4.35
N LEU A 52 -10.90 -0.09 -4.14
CA LEU A 52 -12.21 -0.64 -3.87
C LEU A 52 -13.16 -0.25 -5.00
N SER A 53 -14.05 -1.16 -5.40
CA SER A 53 -15.07 -0.81 -6.38
C SER A 53 -16.18 0.04 -5.72
N ASN A 54 -16.82 0.89 -6.54
CA ASN A 54 -17.91 1.74 -6.08
C ASN A 54 -19.07 0.87 -5.53
N GLU A 55 -19.36 -0.25 -6.15
CA GLU A 55 -20.40 -1.19 -5.72
C GLU A 55 -20.12 -1.77 -4.33
N PHE A 56 -18.86 -2.19 -4.09
CA PHE A 56 -18.47 -2.71 -2.79
C PHE A 56 -18.61 -1.65 -1.69
N VAL A 57 -18.16 -0.42 -1.97
CA VAL A 57 -18.25 0.69 -1.01
C VAL A 57 -19.70 1.07 -0.77
N LEU A 58 -20.54 1.10 -1.82
CA LEU A 58 -21.96 1.39 -1.72
C LEU A 58 -22.70 0.34 -0.86
N GLU A 59 -22.40 -0.94 -1.04
CA GLU A 59 -22.96 -2.02 -0.19
C GLU A 59 -22.60 -1.80 1.28
N LYS A 60 -21.32 -1.45 1.57
CA LYS A 60 -20.89 -1.20 2.96
C LYS A 60 -21.51 0.07 3.53
N TYR A 61 -21.69 1.10 2.71
CA TYR A 61 -22.38 2.33 3.10
C TYR A 61 -23.84 2.05 3.47
N LYS A 62 -24.60 1.37 2.60
CA LYS A 62 -26.00 1.01 2.84
C LYS A 62 -26.19 0.12 4.07
N SER A 63 -25.23 -0.75 4.34
CA SER A 63 -25.25 -1.62 5.54
C SER A 63 -24.75 -0.93 6.82
N GLY A 64 -24.47 0.39 6.81
CA GLY A 64 -24.04 1.16 7.97
C GLY A 64 -22.63 0.80 8.48
N LYS A 65 -21.83 0.11 7.66
CA LYS A 65 -20.46 -0.31 8.03
C LYS A 65 -19.41 0.77 7.78
N ILE A 66 -19.75 1.83 7.07
CA ILE A 66 -18.88 3.00 6.85
C ILE A 66 -19.32 4.09 7.83
N LYS A 67 -18.41 4.49 8.69
CA LYS A 67 -18.61 5.60 9.62
C LYS A 67 -17.68 6.74 9.21
N PRO A 68 -18.18 7.98 9.06
CA PRO A 68 -17.32 9.12 8.79
C PRO A 68 -16.42 9.39 10.00
N LEU A 69 -15.24 9.91 9.74
CA LEU A 69 -14.40 10.48 10.77
C LEU A 69 -15.02 11.80 11.26
N GLU A 70 -14.71 12.18 12.50
CA GLU A 70 -15.13 13.45 13.05
C GLU A 70 -14.66 14.62 12.16
N GLY A 71 -15.57 15.53 11.83
CA GLY A 71 -15.30 16.64 10.92
C GLY A 71 -15.21 16.29 9.44
N ALA A 72 -15.35 15.02 9.07
CA ALA A 72 -15.32 14.63 7.65
C ALA A 72 -16.56 15.15 6.89
N PRO A 73 -16.40 15.47 5.60
CA PRO A 73 -17.55 15.82 4.74
C PRO A 73 -18.59 14.69 4.72
N LYS A 74 -19.86 15.07 4.64
CA LYS A 74 -20.94 14.09 4.46
C LYS A 74 -20.78 13.40 3.10
N ILE A 75 -20.87 12.09 3.09
CA ILE A 75 -20.92 11.27 1.89
C ILE A 75 -22.34 10.78 1.65
N ASN A 76 -22.68 10.53 0.40
CA ASN A 76 -23.94 9.92 -0.03
C ASN A 76 -23.69 8.95 -1.18
N GLU A 77 -24.75 8.29 -1.64
CA GLU A 77 -24.66 7.31 -2.73
C GLU A 77 -24.17 7.93 -4.05
N ASP A 78 -24.60 9.16 -4.36
CA ASP A 78 -24.18 9.85 -5.58
C ASP A 78 -22.67 10.14 -5.57
N ILE A 79 -22.14 10.57 -4.45
CA ILE A 79 -20.69 10.80 -4.30
C ILE A 79 -19.93 9.49 -4.52
N ILE A 80 -20.38 8.39 -3.88
CA ILE A 80 -19.73 7.08 -4.02
C ILE A 80 -19.77 6.63 -5.49
N ASN A 81 -20.94 6.71 -6.14
CA ASN A 81 -21.10 6.27 -7.52
C ASN A 81 -20.27 7.09 -8.52
N ASN A 82 -20.04 8.38 -8.24
CA ASN A 82 -19.29 9.27 -9.12
C ASN A 82 -17.79 9.35 -8.78
N CYS A 83 -17.31 8.61 -7.78
CA CYS A 83 -15.88 8.55 -7.51
C CYS A 83 -15.14 7.83 -8.64
N SER A 84 -14.11 8.47 -9.18
CA SER A 84 -13.23 7.86 -10.18
C SER A 84 -12.35 6.77 -9.58
N ASN A 85 -11.96 6.93 -8.32
CA ASN A 85 -11.15 5.97 -7.58
C ASN A 85 -11.50 6.04 -6.09
N ILE A 86 -11.64 4.88 -5.47
CA ILE A 86 -11.77 4.74 -4.03
C ILE A 86 -10.64 3.81 -3.58
N VAL A 87 -9.85 4.25 -2.61
CA VAL A 87 -8.72 3.47 -2.09
C VAL A 87 -8.84 3.28 -0.59
N ALA A 88 -8.53 2.09 -0.11
CA ALA A 88 -8.38 1.82 1.30
C ALA A 88 -6.92 2.03 1.74
N LEU A 89 -6.73 2.40 3.00
CA LEU A 89 -5.39 2.52 3.60
C LEU A 89 -4.93 1.13 4.06
N ALA A 90 -3.82 0.64 3.48
CA ALA A 90 -3.15 -0.55 3.97
C ALA A 90 -2.41 -0.24 5.28
N GLY A 91 -2.58 -1.09 6.27
CA GLY A 91 -1.83 -1.07 7.52
C GLY A 91 -0.60 -2.00 7.48
N VAL A 92 0.02 -2.17 8.64
CA VAL A 92 1.21 -3.01 8.82
C VAL A 92 0.94 -4.47 8.42
N GLU A 93 -0.25 -4.99 8.74
CA GLU A 93 -0.61 -6.40 8.53
C GLU A 93 -0.60 -6.78 7.04
N GLN A 94 -1.08 -5.88 6.17
CA GLN A 94 -1.10 -6.11 4.73
C GLN A 94 0.31 -6.08 4.16
N ILE A 95 1.15 -5.17 4.64
CA ILE A 95 2.55 -5.06 4.20
C ILE A 95 3.35 -6.25 4.70
N GLN A 96 3.14 -6.71 5.93
CA GLN A 96 3.78 -7.92 6.45
C GLN A 96 3.44 -9.18 5.65
N LYS A 97 2.18 -9.31 5.18
CA LYS A 97 1.81 -10.40 4.25
C LYS A 97 2.65 -10.36 2.98
N ALA A 98 2.93 -9.16 2.45
CA ALA A 98 3.79 -9.02 1.29
C ALA A 98 5.26 -9.33 1.60
N ILE A 99 5.79 -8.89 2.76
CA ILE A 99 7.15 -9.22 3.23
C ILE A 99 7.32 -10.74 3.38
N ASN A 100 6.33 -11.44 3.94
CA ASN A 100 6.33 -12.88 4.12
C ASN A 100 6.47 -13.66 2.80
N THR A 101 6.12 -13.06 1.66
CA THR A 101 6.36 -13.69 0.36
C THR A 101 7.84 -13.76 -0.01
N LYS A 102 8.73 -13.12 0.75
CA LYS A 102 10.16 -12.97 0.43
C LYS A 102 10.37 -12.26 -0.91
N ALA A 103 9.56 -11.24 -1.17
CA ALA A 103 9.73 -10.39 -2.34
C ALA A 103 10.97 -9.50 -2.20
N ASP A 104 11.63 -9.27 -3.33
CA ASP A 104 12.75 -8.32 -3.41
C ASP A 104 12.26 -6.87 -3.39
N ILE A 105 11.12 -6.64 -4.04
CA ILE A 105 10.49 -5.32 -4.10
C ILE A 105 8.99 -5.47 -3.80
N ILE A 106 8.49 -4.62 -2.92
CA ILE A 106 7.07 -4.51 -2.60
C ILE A 106 6.61 -3.11 -2.98
N ILE A 107 5.61 -3.03 -3.85
CA ILE A 107 4.99 -1.78 -4.28
C ILE A 107 3.59 -1.72 -3.70
N SER A 108 3.38 -0.84 -2.74
CA SER A 108 2.07 -0.68 -2.10
C SER A 108 1.26 0.43 -2.76
N GLY A 109 -0.02 0.18 -2.93
CA GLY A 109 -1.03 1.21 -3.15
C GLY A 109 -1.15 2.14 -1.95
N ARG A 110 -2.33 2.67 -1.70
CA ARG A 110 -2.53 3.59 -0.56
C ARG A 110 -2.22 2.88 0.75
N SER A 111 -1.27 3.40 1.49
CA SER A 111 -0.83 2.88 2.79
C SER A 111 -0.61 4.02 3.77
N THR A 112 -0.66 3.74 5.06
CA THR A 112 -0.25 4.74 6.05
C THR A 112 1.27 4.89 6.01
N ASP A 113 1.77 6.11 6.22
CA ASP A 113 3.21 6.39 6.18
C ASP A 113 3.94 5.58 7.28
N THR A 114 3.33 5.48 8.44
CA THR A 114 3.84 4.68 9.55
C THR A 114 3.90 3.20 9.22
N ALA A 115 2.94 2.65 8.47
CA ALA A 115 2.95 1.22 8.11
C ALA A 115 4.13 0.84 7.21
N ILE A 116 4.50 1.69 6.26
CA ILE A 116 5.67 1.46 5.39
C ILE A 116 6.96 1.43 6.20
N ILE A 117 7.13 2.37 7.14
CA ILE A 117 8.35 2.48 7.94
C ILE A 117 8.40 1.37 8.99
N ALA A 118 7.29 1.10 9.70
CA ALA A 118 7.24 0.18 10.81
C ALA A 118 7.21 -1.30 10.41
N SER A 119 6.73 -1.63 9.20
CA SER A 119 6.48 -3.02 8.81
C SER A 119 7.72 -3.90 8.84
N LEU A 120 8.86 -3.41 8.39
CA LEU A 120 10.08 -4.20 8.35
C LEU A 120 10.69 -4.40 9.76
N PRO A 121 10.83 -3.38 10.61
CA PRO A 121 11.22 -3.55 12.02
C PRO A 121 10.31 -4.54 12.77
N ILE A 122 8.99 -4.41 12.62
CA ILE A 122 8.03 -5.33 13.26
C ILE A 122 8.19 -6.75 12.73
N TYR A 123 8.43 -6.92 11.44
CA TYR A 123 8.73 -8.23 10.85
C TYR A 123 9.97 -8.88 11.49
N HIS A 124 10.95 -8.10 11.88
CA HIS A 124 12.15 -8.55 12.59
C HIS A 124 11.99 -8.62 14.13
N GLY A 125 10.76 -8.54 14.63
CA GLY A 125 10.44 -8.77 16.04
C GLY A 125 10.39 -7.51 16.92
N LEU A 126 10.45 -6.31 16.34
CA LEU A 126 10.20 -5.09 17.09
C LEU A 126 8.74 -5.05 17.58
N ASN A 127 8.54 -4.65 18.83
CA ASN A 127 7.19 -4.51 19.36
C ASN A 127 6.45 -3.36 18.66
N ILE A 128 5.25 -3.62 18.16
CA ILE A 128 4.41 -2.62 17.49
C ILE A 128 4.13 -1.39 18.36
N ALA A 129 4.03 -1.56 19.68
CA ALA A 129 3.82 -0.47 20.62
C ALA A 129 4.97 0.54 20.63
N LEU A 130 6.19 0.12 20.31
CA LEU A 130 7.36 1.02 20.27
C LEU A 130 7.33 1.94 19.05
N SER A 131 6.68 1.55 17.97
CA SER A 131 6.57 2.38 16.76
C SER A 131 5.62 3.57 16.93
N LEU A 132 4.75 3.54 17.95
CA LEU A 132 3.77 4.59 18.24
C LEU A 132 4.28 5.61 19.30
N ILE A 133 5.38 5.34 19.97
CA ILE A 133 5.88 6.19 21.06
C ILE A 133 6.67 7.40 20.54
N HIS A 134 7.10 7.37 19.28
CA HIS A 134 7.98 8.41 18.70
C HIS A 134 7.35 9.19 17.53
N ILE A 135 6.01 9.20 17.46
CA ILE A 135 5.28 10.00 16.47
C ILE A 135 4.55 11.13 17.21
#